data_e814e98b39aec67629c395ea008af06d
#
_entry.id   e814e98b39aec67629c395ea008af06d
#
_cell.length_a   1.000
_cell.length_b   1.000
_cell.length_c   1.000
_cell.angle_alpha   90.00
_cell.angle_beta   90.00
_cell.angle_gamma   90.00
#
_symmetry.space_group_name_H-M   'P 1'
#
loop_
_entity.id
_entity.type
_entity.pdbx_description
1 polymer ?
#
loop_
_entity_poly.entity_id
_entity_poly.type
_entity_poly.pdbx_seq_one_letter_code
_entity_poly.pdbx_strand_id
1 'polypeptide(L)'
;MSLLKKSLKEIHKRLAEGDCSARELVDLSLRRIDEVEDRVGAFITVDREGARARAEELDKQLAEGGERGLLAAIPAGIKDNICTEGLLTTCASKILANYIPIYDATVMKKLRAAQAIPVGKTNMDEFAMGSSTENSGF
;
A
#
# COMPACT_ATOMS: atom_id res chain seq x y z
N MET A 1 -21.35 6.94 2.37
CA MET A 1 -20.54 5.94 3.14
C MET A 1 -19.21 5.77 2.43
N SER A 2 -18.07 5.95 3.13
CA SER A 2 -16.73 5.96 2.51
C SER A 2 -16.44 4.66 1.75
N LEU A 3 -15.85 4.73 0.57
CA LEU A 3 -15.40 3.58 -0.23
C LEU A 3 -14.47 2.65 0.57
N LEU A 4 -13.65 3.21 1.48
CA LEU A 4 -12.74 2.44 2.34
C LEU A 4 -13.44 1.49 3.33
N LYS A 5 -14.78 1.60 3.51
CA LYS A 5 -15.57 0.71 4.35
C LYS A 5 -16.30 -0.38 3.56
N LYS A 6 -16.05 -0.45 2.26
CA LYS A 6 -16.68 -1.43 1.37
C LYS A 6 -15.85 -2.72 1.31
N SER A 7 -16.49 -3.83 1.01
CA SER A 7 -15.79 -5.08 0.72
C SER A 7 -15.02 -4.99 -0.59
N LEU A 8 -13.96 -5.80 -0.75
CA LEU A 8 -13.22 -5.89 -2.01
C LEU A 8 -14.14 -6.20 -3.19
N LYS A 9 -15.11 -7.09 -3.00
CA LYS A 9 -16.09 -7.44 -4.04
C LYS A 9 -16.92 -6.23 -4.48
N GLU A 10 -17.32 -5.38 -3.55
CA GLU A 10 -18.09 -4.17 -3.85
C GLU A 10 -17.24 -3.11 -4.54
N ILE A 11 -15.96 -2.96 -4.13
CA ILE A 11 -15.00 -2.08 -4.79
C ILE A 11 -14.78 -2.53 -6.24
N HIS A 12 -14.54 -3.83 -6.47
CA HIS A 12 -14.36 -4.38 -7.81
C HIS A 12 -15.58 -4.20 -8.70
N LYS A 13 -16.79 -4.33 -8.13
CA LYS A 13 -18.03 -4.05 -8.87
C LYS A 13 -18.06 -2.58 -9.31
N ARG A 14 -17.79 -1.64 -8.41
CA ARG A 14 -17.78 -0.20 -8.71
C ARG A 14 -16.72 0.20 -9.72
N LEU A 15 -15.52 -0.38 -9.63
CA LEU A 15 -14.48 -0.21 -10.64
C LEU A 15 -14.95 -0.69 -12.03
N ALA A 16 -15.69 -1.81 -12.07
CA ALA A 16 -16.23 -2.36 -13.32
C ALA A 16 -17.32 -1.47 -13.93
N GLU A 17 -18.13 -0.84 -13.08
CA GLU A 17 -19.22 0.07 -13.46
C GLU A 17 -18.72 1.50 -13.75
N GLY A 18 -17.43 1.78 -13.49
CA GLY A 18 -16.87 3.14 -13.63
C GLY A 18 -17.28 4.11 -12.51
N ASP A 19 -17.85 3.62 -11.43
CA ASP A 19 -18.31 4.40 -10.28
C ASP A 19 -17.18 4.86 -9.35
N CYS A 20 -15.98 4.34 -9.52
CA CYS A 20 -14.76 4.78 -8.84
C CYS A 20 -13.52 4.40 -9.65
N SER A 21 -12.40 5.06 -9.36
CA SER A 21 -11.09 4.80 -9.98
C SER A 21 -10.06 4.32 -8.96
N ALA A 22 -8.97 3.73 -9.42
CA ALA A 22 -7.83 3.38 -8.58
C ALA A 22 -7.23 4.63 -7.93
N ARG A 23 -7.14 5.72 -8.67
CA ARG A 23 -6.64 7.00 -8.16
C ARG A 23 -7.51 7.53 -7.02
N GLU A 24 -8.83 7.47 -7.14
CA GLU A 24 -9.74 7.90 -6.09
C GLU A 24 -9.57 7.06 -4.81
N LEU A 25 -9.46 5.74 -4.93
CA LEU A 25 -9.25 4.83 -3.78
C LEU A 25 -7.93 5.12 -3.05
N VAL A 26 -6.84 5.35 -3.80
CA VAL A 26 -5.54 5.71 -3.24
C VAL A 26 -5.61 7.07 -2.55
N ASP A 27 -6.20 8.10 -3.17
CA ASP A 27 -6.32 9.43 -2.57
C ASP A 27 -7.19 9.41 -1.30
N LEU A 28 -8.25 8.60 -1.26
CA LEU A 28 -9.04 8.38 -0.05
C LEU A 28 -8.22 7.74 1.06
N SER A 29 -7.40 6.74 0.73
CA SER A 29 -6.52 6.06 1.70
C SER A 29 -5.44 7.00 2.23
N LEU A 30 -4.79 7.76 1.37
CA LEU A 30 -3.76 8.73 1.76
C LEU A 30 -4.34 9.84 2.66
N ARG A 31 -5.51 10.36 2.32
CA ARG A 31 -6.21 11.34 3.19
C ARG A 31 -6.53 10.74 4.56
N ARG A 32 -6.99 9.48 4.59
CA ARG A 32 -7.27 8.81 5.87
C ARG A 32 -6.01 8.63 6.70
N ILE A 33 -4.88 8.28 6.09
CA ILE A 33 -3.58 8.24 6.76
C ILE A 33 -3.27 9.62 7.35
N ASP A 34 -3.38 10.71 6.58
CA ASP A 34 -3.10 12.08 7.05
C ASP A 34 -3.96 12.49 8.25
N GLU A 35 -5.21 12.04 8.32
CA GLU A 35 -6.12 12.36 9.40
C GLU A 35 -5.78 11.68 10.74
N VAL A 36 -5.12 10.52 10.70
CA VAL A 36 -4.99 9.68 11.89
C VAL A 36 -3.56 9.33 12.27
N GLU A 37 -2.60 9.45 11.35
CA GLU A 37 -1.24 8.92 11.51
C GLU A 37 -0.51 9.51 12.71
N ASP A 38 -0.64 10.81 12.95
CA ASP A 38 -0.05 11.49 14.12
C ASP A 38 -0.47 10.87 15.47
N ARG A 39 -1.60 10.17 15.50
CA ARG A 39 -2.11 9.53 16.72
C ARG A 39 -1.90 8.01 16.72
N VAL A 40 -1.76 7.42 15.54
CA VAL A 40 -1.73 5.95 15.40
C VAL A 40 -0.32 5.44 15.18
N GLY A 41 0.54 6.15 14.42
CA GLY A 41 1.90 5.73 14.09
C GLY A 41 1.95 4.40 13.35
N ALA A 42 0.99 4.15 12.46
CA ALA A 42 0.84 2.88 11.76
C ALA A 42 1.85 2.69 10.62
N PHE A 43 2.38 3.79 10.06
CA PHE A 43 3.31 3.77 8.93
C PHE A 43 4.67 4.35 9.31
N ILE A 44 5.75 3.66 8.93
CA ILE A 44 7.11 4.21 8.98
C ILE A 44 7.36 5.07 7.75
N THR A 45 6.85 4.63 6.59
CA THR A 45 7.00 5.32 5.31
C THR A 45 5.67 5.31 4.56
N VAL A 46 5.23 6.47 4.08
CA VAL A 46 4.05 6.60 3.20
C VAL A 46 4.52 6.98 1.79
N ASP A 47 4.21 6.13 0.81
CA ASP A 47 4.61 6.32 -0.60
C ASP A 47 3.53 7.05 -1.40
N ARG A 48 3.35 8.33 -1.14
CA ARG A 48 2.28 9.15 -1.74
C ARG A 48 2.39 9.24 -3.25
N GLU A 49 3.58 9.58 -3.74
CA GLU A 49 3.81 9.80 -5.17
C GLU A 49 3.78 8.48 -5.94
N GLY A 50 4.48 7.46 -5.47
CA GLY A 50 4.50 6.17 -6.13
C GLY A 50 3.13 5.47 -6.11
N ALA A 51 2.35 5.57 -5.03
CA ALA A 51 1.00 5.03 -4.98
C ALA A 51 0.08 5.71 -6.01
N ARG A 52 0.15 7.04 -6.12
CA ARG A 52 -0.64 7.81 -7.10
C ARG A 52 -0.25 7.47 -8.53
N ALA A 53 1.05 7.42 -8.82
CA ALA A 53 1.53 7.08 -10.16
C ALA A 53 1.07 5.66 -10.59
N ARG A 54 1.16 4.69 -9.69
CA ARG A 54 0.67 3.32 -9.95
C ARG A 54 -0.84 3.26 -10.13
N ALA A 55 -1.60 4.08 -9.40
CA ALA A 55 -3.05 4.16 -9.55
C ALA A 55 -3.46 4.74 -10.91
N GLU A 56 -2.80 5.82 -11.33
CA GLU A 56 -3.04 6.44 -12.65
C GLU A 56 -2.71 5.48 -13.80
N GLU A 57 -1.58 4.78 -13.70
CA GLU A 57 -1.19 3.79 -14.72
C GLU A 57 -2.20 2.65 -14.81
N LEU A 58 -2.69 2.16 -13.64
CA LEU A 58 -3.72 1.12 -13.61
C LEU A 58 -5.05 1.61 -14.20
N ASP A 59 -5.50 2.82 -13.84
CA ASP A 59 -6.73 3.41 -14.41
C ASP A 59 -6.64 3.50 -15.93
N LYS A 60 -5.47 3.91 -16.48
CA LYS A 60 -5.22 3.95 -17.92
C LYS A 60 -5.29 2.55 -18.54
N GLN A 61 -4.60 1.56 -17.96
CA GLN A 61 -4.62 0.18 -18.44
C GLN A 61 -6.04 -0.41 -18.48
N LEU A 62 -6.83 -0.14 -17.44
CA LEU A 62 -8.22 -0.59 -17.38
C LEU A 62 -9.12 0.11 -18.41
N ALA A 63 -8.91 1.39 -18.66
CA ALA A 63 -9.64 2.15 -19.69
C ALA A 63 -9.32 1.66 -21.11
N GLU A 64 -8.12 1.15 -21.34
CA GLU A 64 -7.68 0.55 -22.61
C GLU A 64 -8.15 -0.92 -22.77
N GLY A 65 -8.94 -1.45 -21.83
CA GLY A 65 -9.46 -2.81 -21.89
C GLY A 65 -8.53 -3.87 -21.28
N GLY A 66 -7.55 -3.46 -20.47
CA GLY A 66 -6.68 -4.36 -19.75
C GLY A 66 -7.42 -5.27 -18.76
N GLU A 67 -6.88 -6.46 -18.53
CA GLU A 67 -7.46 -7.41 -17.56
C GLU A 67 -7.37 -6.86 -16.14
N ARG A 68 -8.39 -7.14 -15.34
CA ARG A 68 -8.48 -6.74 -13.95
C ARG A 68 -7.96 -7.85 -13.04
N GLY A 69 -6.86 -7.59 -12.34
CA GLY A 69 -6.29 -8.50 -11.36
C GLY A 69 -7.17 -8.66 -10.11
N LEU A 70 -6.89 -9.70 -9.34
CA LEU A 70 -7.67 -10.05 -8.13
C LEU A 70 -7.70 -8.93 -7.07
N LEU A 71 -6.66 -8.11 -6.99
CA LEU A 71 -6.53 -6.99 -6.04
C LEU A 71 -6.46 -5.65 -6.75
N ALA A 72 -6.96 -5.57 -7.99
CA ALA A 72 -6.89 -4.36 -8.79
C ALA A 72 -7.42 -3.14 -8.03
N ALA A 73 -6.62 -2.09 -8.00
CA ALA A 73 -6.90 -0.81 -7.36
C ALA A 73 -7.04 -0.84 -5.83
N ILE A 74 -6.71 -1.95 -5.16
CA ILE A 74 -6.81 -2.04 -3.70
C ILE A 74 -5.57 -1.41 -3.07
N PRO A 75 -5.70 -0.31 -2.30
CA PRO A 75 -4.61 0.25 -1.52
C PRO A 75 -4.17 -0.71 -0.42
N ALA A 76 -2.87 -0.96 -0.30
CA ALA A 76 -2.31 -1.93 0.63
C ALA A 76 -1.16 -1.34 1.47
N GLY A 77 -1.24 -1.48 2.80
CA GLY A 77 -0.11 -1.28 3.70
C GLY A 77 0.78 -2.53 3.68
N ILE A 78 2.08 -2.34 3.47
CA ILE A 78 3.06 -3.42 3.38
C ILE A 78 3.91 -3.43 4.64
N LYS A 79 3.93 -4.54 5.35
CA LYS A 79 4.75 -4.66 6.57
C LYS A 79 6.22 -4.34 6.28
N ASP A 80 6.86 -3.59 7.17
CA ASP A 80 8.19 -3.02 6.91
C ASP A 80 9.36 -4.02 6.91
N ASN A 81 9.10 -5.31 7.14
CA ASN A 81 10.05 -6.39 6.90
C ASN A 81 9.95 -7.05 5.52
N ILE A 82 9.04 -6.57 4.66
CA ILE A 82 8.88 -7.09 3.30
C ILE A 82 9.66 -6.18 2.35
N CYS A 83 10.75 -6.70 1.76
CA CYS A 83 11.53 -5.96 0.77
C CYS A 83 10.63 -5.49 -0.38
N THR A 84 10.60 -4.19 -0.57
CA THR A 84 9.83 -3.51 -1.62
C THR A 84 10.80 -2.66 -2.43
N GLU A 85 11.01 -3.04 -3.69
CA GLU A 85 11.97 -2.38 -4.58
C GLU A 85 11.73 -0.87 -4.66
N GLY A 86 12.80 -0.10 -4.43
CA GLY A 86 12.79 1.36 -4.50
C GLY A 86 12.12 2.07 -3.32
N LEU A 87 11.60 1.34 -2.30
CA LEU A 87 10.94 1.93 -1.15
C LEU A 87 11.68 1.58 0.15
N LEU A 88 11.93 2.59 0.98
CA LEU A 88 12.60 2.43 2.27
C LEU A 88 11.99 1.26 3.06
N THR A 89 12.84 0.34 3.52
CA THR A 89 12.43 -0.89 4.22
C THR A 89 13.36 -1.12 5.41
N THR A 90 12.89 -0.83 6.62
CA THR A 90 13.76 -0.72 7.79
C THR A 90 13.64 -1.88 8.78
N CYS A 91 12.66 -2.76 8.64
CA CYS A 91 12.30 -3.74 9.67
C CYS A 91 12.02 -3.09 11.04
N ALA A 92 11.56 -1.83 11.04
CA ALA A 92 11.41 -0.99 12.24
C ALA A 92 12.70 -0.84 13.06
N SER A 93 13.89 -0.97 12.43
CA SER A 93 15.19 -0.86 13.07
C SER A 93 15.98 0.34 12.57
N LYS A 94 16.59 1.09 13.48
CA LYS A 94 17.51 2.20 13.15
C LYS A 94 18.76 1.72 12.39
N ILE A 95 19.14 0.45 12.50
CA ILE A 95 20.25 -0.15 11.73
C ILE A 95 19.97 -0.07 10.23
N LEU A 96 18.69 -0.23 9.82
CA LEU A 96 18.25 -0.19 8.42
C LEU A 96 17.55 1.14 8.06
N ALA A 97 17.75 2.20 8.81
CA ALA A 97 17.03 3.48 8.63
C ALA A 97 17.21 4.12 7.24
N ASN A 98 18.19 3.69 6.47
CA ASN A 98 18.47 4.17 5.11
C ASN A 98 18.49 3.03 4.06
N TYR A 99 17.99 1.84 4.39
CA TYR A 99 18.03 0.71 3.46
C TYR A 99 16.88 0.78 2.47
N ILE A 100 17.21 0.88 1.18
CA ILE A 100 16.27 0.81 0.07
C ILE A 100 16.57 -0.46 -0.72
N PRO A 101 15.67 -1.47 -0.72
CA PRO A 101 15.86 -2.70 -1.47
C PRO A 101 15.95 -2.46 -2.98
N ILE A 102 16.83 -3.21 -3.64
CA ILE A 102 16.98 -3.25 -5.10
C ILE A 102 16.16 -4.37 -5.75
N TYR A 103 15.29 -5.02 -4.99
CA TYR A 103 14.43 -6.11 -5.44
C TYR A 103 13.15 -6.17 -4.62
N ASP A 104 12.10 -6.73 -5.22
CA ASP A 104 10.87 -7.09 -4.52
C ASP A 104 10.96 -8.50 -3.91
N ALA A 105 10.49 -8.65 -2.66
CA ALA A 105 10.20 -9.97 -2.09
C ALA A 105 9.17 -10.72 -2.95
N THR A 106 9.17 -12.05 -2.90
CA THR A 106 8.23 -12.88 -3.69
C THR A 106 6.77 -12.48 -3.47
N VAL A 107 6.38 -12.15 -2.24
CA VAL A 107 5.02 -11.69 -1.94
C VAL A 107 4.71 -10.36 -2.63
N MET A 108 5.67 -9.44 -2.73
CA MET A 108 5.48 -8.17 -3.43
C MET A 108 5.28 -8.36 -4.93
N LYS A 109 6.07 -9.26 -5.55
CA LYS A 109 5.86 -9.63 -6.96
C LYS A 109 4.44 -10.14 -7.21
N LYS A 110 3.92 -10.99 -6.31
CA LYS A 110 2.55 -11.52 -6.39
C LYS A 110 1.50 -10.44 -6.18
N LEU A 111 1.70 -9.52 -5.23
CA LEU A 111 0.78 -8.40 -5.01
C LEU A 111 0.74 -7.44 -6.20
N ARG A 112 1.89 -7.13 -6.81
CA ARG A 112 1.95 -6.32 -8.02
C ARG A 112 1.26 -7.01 -9.21
N ALA A 113 1.50 -8.31 -9.40
CA ALA A 113 0.82 -9.10 -10.44
C ALA A 113 -0.70 -9.15 -10.23
N ALA A 114 -1.16 -9.13 -8.98
CA ALA A 114 -2.59 -9.01 -8.64
C ALA A 114 -3.11 -7.55 -8.71
N GLN A 115 -2.26 -6.58 -9.10
CA GLN A 115 -2.57 -5.15 -9.24
C GLN A 115 -2.96 -4.45 -7.93
N ALA A 116 -2.49 -4.93 -6.77
CA ALA A 116 -2.56 -4.19 -5.52
C ALA A 116 -1.66 -2.94 -5.58
N ILE A 117 -2.07 -1.87 -4.89
CA ILE A 117 -1.33 -0.60 -4.86
C ILE A 117 -0.73 -0.38 -3.48
N PRO A 118 0.57 -0.65 -3.27
CA PRO A 118 1.24 -0.30 -2.02
C PRO A 118 1.16 1.19 -1.75
N VAL A 119 0.65 1.57 -0.56
CA VAL A 119 0.56 2.98 -0.12
C VAL A 119 1.63 3.36 0.88
N GLY A 120 2.37 2.38 1.42
CA GLY A 120 3.45 2.62 2.37
C GLY A 120 3.87 1.37 3.12
N LYS A 121 4.84 1.55 4.02
CA LYS A 121 5.43 0.53 4.87
C LYS A 121 4.88 0.67 6.30
N THR A 122 4.23 -0.38 6.78
CA THR A 122 3.60 -0.36 8.10
C THR A 122 4.60 -0.65 9.22
N ASN A 123 4.39 0.02 10.34
CA ASN A 123 5.19 -0.14 11.55
C ASN A 123 5.07 -1.57 12.11
N MET A 124 6.03 -1.96 12.93
CA MET A 124 6.14 -3.31 13.48
C MET A 124 7.13 -3.32 14.67
N ASP A 125 7.16 -4.39 15.43
CA ASP A 125 8.26 -4.63 16.37
C ASP A 125 9.58 -4.87 15.60
N GLU A 126 10.68 -4.35 16.11
CA GLU A 126 12.00 -4.42 15.48
C GLU A 126 12.34 -5.86 15.06
N PHE A 127 12.68 -6.06 13.78
CA PHE A 127 12.95 -7.37 13.15
C PHE A 127 11.84 -8.41 13.35
N ALA A 128 10.60 -7.98 13.54
CA ALA A 128 9.43 -8.84 13.80
C ALA A 128 9.54 -9.68 15.09
N MET A 129 10.35 -9.25 16.04
CA MET A 129 10.53 -9.92 17.33
C MET A 129 9.66 -9.26 18.41
N GLY A 130 8.35 -9.43 18.29
CA GLY A 130 7.35 -8.93 19.23
C GLY A 130 5.94 -9.22 18.73
N SER A 131 4.94 -8.80 19.50
CA SER A 131 3.52 -9.10 19.24
C SER A 131 2.59 -7.89 19.32
N SER A 132 3.10 -6.69 19.60
CA SER A 132 2.27 -5.53 19.92
C SER A 132 2.64 -4.24 19.15
N THR A 133 3.77 -4.21 18.45
CA THR A 133 4.34 -3.01 17.82
C THR A 133 4.81 -1.95 18.83
N GLU A 134 5.07 -2.33 20.08
CA GLU A 134 5.58 -1.43 21.12
C GLU A 134 7.11 -1.30 21.11
N ASN A 135 7.82 -2.18 20.39
CA ASN A 135 9.28 -2.23 20.31
C ASN A 135 9.78 -1.77 18.93
N SER A 136 9.15 -0.77 18.35
CA SER A 136 9.61 -0.16 17.10
C SER A 136 10.77 0.80 17.36
N GLY A 137 11.70 0.90 16.41
CA GLY A 137 12.74 1.93 16.39
C GLY A 137 12.25 3.30 15.90
N PHE A 138 10.98 3.41 15.46
CA PHE A 138 10.39 4.62 14.87
C PHE A 138 9.11 5.04 15.54
#